data_1b98476dd7c165843a263812b36e66d5
#
_entry.id   1b98476dd7c165843a263812b36e66d5
#
_cell.length_a   1.000
_cell.length_b   1.000
_cell.length_c   1.000
_cell.angle_alpha   90.00
_cell.angle_beta   90.00
_cell.angle_gamma   90.00
#
_symmetry.space_group_name_H-M   'P 1'
#
loop_
_entity.id
_entity.type
_entity.pdbx_description
1 polymer ?
#
loop_
_entity_poly.entity_id
_entity_poly.type
_entity_poly.pdbx_seq_one_letter_code
_entity_poly.pdbx_strand_id
1 'polypeptide(L)'
;MLRELGADHVVDYTQEDFTEGDVVYDVIFDVVGKVKFSRGNRVLKPDGTYLLANPVSQMVAGTWTRMTSKRKVIMQVSNPTAGDLDYLRGLIERGELRTVIDRTYPLEQIVAAHHYVESGAKQGNLVITVA
;
A
#
# COMPACT_ATOMS: atom_id res chain seq x y z
N MET A 1 -10.99 6.11 9.56
CA MET A 1 -9.76 6.51 8.82
C MET A 1 -9.90 6.29 7.31
N LEU A 2 -9.87 5.06 6.73
CA LEU A 2 -9.85 4.88 5.27
C LEU A 2 -11.06 5.49 4.55
N ARG A 3 -12.27 5.34 5.09
CA ARG A 3 -13.48 5.99 4.56
C ARG A 3 -13.41 7.52 4.60
N GLU A 4 -12.83 8.09 5.64
CA GLU A 4 -12.62 9.55 5.78
C GLU A 4 -11.56 10.08 4.80
N LEU A 5 -10.70 9.20 4.29
CA LEU A 5 -9.73 9.49 3.23
C LEU A 5 -10.30 9.33 1.83
N GLY A 6 -11.58 8.96 1.70
CA GLY A 6 -12.28 8.86 0.43
C GLY A 6 -12.40 7.44 -0.14
N ALA A 7 -12.12 6.39 0.64
CA ALA A 7 -12.35 5.04 0.18
C ALA A 7 -13.86 4.72 0.18
N ASP A 8 -14.41 4.37 -0.98
CA ASP A 8 -15.82 3.98 -1.14
C ASP A 8 -16.13 2.68 -0.40
N HIS A 9 -15.21 1.71 -0.48
CA HIS A 9 -15.28 0.42 0.18
C HIS A 9 -14.04 0.15 1.01
N VAL A 10 -14.22 -0.39 2.20
CA VAL A 10 -13.14 -0.82 3.08
C VAL A 10 -13.42 -2.25 3.49
N VAL A 11 -12.48 -3.14 3.22
CA VAL A 11 -12.52 -4.54 3.60
C VAL A 11 -11.72 -4.74 4.88
N ASP A 12 -12.34 -5.31 5.90
CA ASP A 12 -11.63 -5.75 7.10
C ASP A 12 -11.02 -7.13 6.83
N TYR A 13 -9.74 -7.16 6.52
CA TYR A 13 -9.02 -8.40 6.19
C TYR A 13 -8.93 -9.40 7.35
N THR A 14 -9.34 -9.01 8.56
CA THR A 14 -9.43 -9.94 9.70
C THR A 14 -10.73 -10.74 9.70
N GLN A 15 -11.73 -10.28 8.96
CA GLN A 15 -13.07 -10.85 8.88
C GLN A 15 -13.38 -11.43 7.50
N GLU A 16 -12.87 -10.80 6.45
CA GLU A 16 -13.18 -11.17 5.07
C GLU A 16 -11.96 -11.05 4.16
N ASP A 17 -11.99 -11.78 3.06
CA ASP A 17 -10.94 -11.78 2.04
C ASP A 17 -11.48 -11.14 0.75
N PHE A 18 -10.92 -10.00 0.35
CA PHE A 18 -11.33 -9.29 -0.87
C PHE A 18 -11.16 -10.12 -2.15
N THR A 19 -10.41 -11.22 -2.10
CA THR A 19 -10.24 -12.12 -3.24
C THR A 19 -11.32 -13.20 -3.33
N GLU A 20 -12.26 -13.22 -2.39
CA GLU A 20 -13.43 -14.10 -2.39
C GLU A 20 -14.68 -13.30 -2.77
N GLY A 21 -15.52 -13.87 -3.60
CA GLY A 21 -16.71 -13.20 -4.13
C GLY A 21 -16.58 -12.83 -5.62
N ASP A 22 -17.57 -12.06 -6.10
CA ASP A 22 -17.75 -11.77 -7.53
C ASP A 22 -17.18 -10.40 -7.95
N VAL A 23 -16.61 -9.64 -7.01
CA VAL A 23 -16.04 -8.32 -7.31
C VAL A 23 -14.74 -8.47 -8.09
N VAL A 24 -14.63 -7.76 -9.21
CA VAL A 24 -13.42 -7.70 -10.04
C VAL A 24 -12.91 -6.27 -10.13
N TYR A 25 -11.58 -6.13 -10.17
CA TYR A 25 -10.89 -4.84 -10.08
C TYR A 25 -10.18 -4.50 -11.39
N ASP A 26 -10.15 -3.23 -11.74
CA ASP A 26 -9.34 -2.70 -12.85
C ASP A 26 -7.86 -2.64 -12.48
N VAL A 27 -7.58 -2.24 -11.24
CA VAL A 27 -6.23 -2.10 -10.69
C VAL A 27 -6.18 -2.67 -9.29
N ILE A 28 -5.15 -3.47 -9.01
CA ILE A 28 -4.81 -3.90 -7.66
C ILE A 28 -3.40 -3.37 -7.36
N PHE A 29 -3.28 -2.55 -6.29
CA PHE A 29 -2.01 -2.05 -5.80
C PHE A 29 -1.65 -2.75 -4.49
N ASP A 30 -0.80 -3.76 -4.57
CA ASP A 30 -0.34 -4.53 -3.41
C ASP A 30 0.93 -3.93 -2.82
N VAL A 31 0.76 -3.18 -1.74
CA VAL A 31 1.84 -2.50 -1.02
C VAL A 31 2.49 -3.43 0.00
N VAL A 32 1.71 -4.35 0.59
CA VAL A 32 2.14 -5.15 1.75
C VAL A 32 2.69 -6.52 1.35
N GLY A 33 2.19 -7.08 0.24
CA GLY A 33 2.62 -8.38 -0.27
C GLY A 33 2.10 -9.58 0.54
N LYS A 34 1.07 -9.40 1.37
CA LYS A 34 0.48 -10.49 2.17
C LYS A 34 -0.46 -11.39 1.37
N VAL A 35 -1.05 -10.88 0.31
CA VAL A 35 -1.95 -11.65 -0.55
C VAL A 35 -1.14 -12.43 -1.58
N LYS A 36 -1.42 -13.73 -1.71
CA LYS A 36 -0.80 -14.52 -2.78
C LYS A 36 -1.20 -13.93 -4.14
N PHE A 37 -0.21 -13.65 -5.00
CA PHE A 37 -0.43 -13.09 -6.32
C PHE A 37 -1.52 -13.82 -7.14
N SER A 38 -1.54 -15.15 -7.09
CA SER A 38 -2.54 -15.96 -7.79
C SER A 38 -3.98 -15.68 -7.34
N ARG A 39 -4.19 -15.36 -6.06
CA ARG A 39 -5.51 -15.00 -5.52
C ARG A 39 -5.93 -13.61 -6.00
N GLY A 40 -5.07 -12.60 -5.83
CA GLY A 40 -5.36 -11.25 -6.30
C GLY A 40 -5.52 -11.19 -7.82
N ASN A 41 -4.70 -11.93 -8.58
CA ASN A 41 -4.82 -11.99 -10.03
C ASN A 41 -6.15 -12.60 -10.50
N ARG A 42 -6.79 -13.46 -9.72
CA ARG A 42 -8.10 -14.07 -10.06
C ARG A 42 -9.22 -13.03 -10.10
N VAL A 43 -9.18 -12.05 -9.19
CA VAL A 43 -10.18 -10.97 -9.09
C VAL A 43 -9.79 -9.70 -9.87
N LEU A 44 -8.77 -9.80 -10.72
CA LEU A 44 -8.39 -8.75 -11.64
C LEU A 44 -9.11 -8.94 -12.98
N LYS A 45 -9.63 -7.88 -13.57
CA LYS A 45 -10.23 -7.90 -14.91
C LYS A 45 -9.26 -8.43 -15.97
N PRO A 46 -9.73 -8.93 -17.13
CA PRO A 46 -8.87 -9.52 -18.16
C PRO A 46 -7.75 -8.59 -18.68
N ASP A 47 -8.01 -7.29 -18.70
CA ASP A 47 -7.08 -6.21 -19.12
C ASP A 47 -6.56 -5.37 -17.94
N GLY A 48 -6.84 -5.81 -16.72
CA GLY A 48 -6.48 -5.10 -15.50
C GLY A 48 -4.97 -5.09 -15.20
N THR A 49 -4.60 -4.23 -14.27
CA THR A 49 -3.20 -3.99 -13.89
C THR A 49 -2.96 -4.39 -12.43
N TYR A 50 -1.95 -5.22 -12.20
CA TYR A 50 -1.46 -5.55 -10.86
C TYR A 50 -0.16 -4.80 -10.57
N LEU A 51 -0.15 -3.95 -9.56
CA LEU A 51 1.01 -3.19 -9.11
C LEU A 51 1.57 -3.84 -7.85
N LEU A 52 2.83 -4.25 -7.88
CA LEU A 52 3.53 -4.85 -6.73
C LEU A 52 4.61 -3.87 -6.24
N ALA A 53 4.40 -3.31 -5.05
CA ALA A 53 5.40 -2.44 -4.41
C ALA A 53 6.50 -3.24 -3.69
N ASN A 54 6.22 -4.51 -3.34
CA ASN A 54 7.19 -5.42 -2.72
C ASN A 54 7.33 -6.71 -3.54
N PRO A 55 8.13 -6.72 -4.62
CA PRO A 55 8.17 -7.82 -5.58
C PRO A 55 8.94 -9.06 -5.12
N VAL A 56 9.71 -9.00 -4.02
CA VAL A 56 10.74 -10.01 -3.68
C VAL A 56 10.16 -11.43 -3.54
N SER A 57 8.97 -11.58 -2.98
CA SER A 57 8.35 -12.90 -2.75
C SER A 57 7.50 -13.42 -3.91
N GLN A 58 7.23 -12.60 -4.95
CA GLN A 58 6.22 -12.90 -5.97
C GLN A 58 6.73 -12.77 -7.42
N MET A 59 8.01 -12.55 -7.63
CA MET A 59 8.61 -12.30 -8.96
C MET A 59 8.32 -13.40 -10.00
N VAL A 60 8.37 -14.67 -9.59
CA VAL A 60 8.18 -15.81 -10.51
C VAL A 60 6.75 -15.88 -11.04
N ALA A 61 5.76 -15.70 -10.16
CA ALA A 61 4.34 -15.77 -10.52
C ALA A 61 3.92 -14.60 -11.45
N GLY A 62 4.46 -13.41 -11.21
CA GLY A 62 4.20 -12.23 -12.05
C GLY A 62 4.74 -12.38 -13.47
N THR A 63 5.91 -12.99 -13.65
CA THR A 63 6.53 -13.21 -14.95
C THR A 63 5.70 -14.17 -15.81
N TRP A 64 5.21 -15.26 -15.23
CA TRP A 64 4.36 -16.24 -15.94
C TRP A 64 3.05 -15.60 -16.43
N THR A 65 2.40 -14.78 -15.60
CA THR A 65 1.14 -14.11 -15.96
C THR A 65 1.30 -13.15 -17.13
N ARG A 66 2.42 -12.42 -17.20
CA ARG A 66 2.73 -11.54 -18.34
C ARG A 66 2.84 -12.29 -19.68
N MET A 67 3.24 -13.56 -19.65
CA MET A 67 3.38 -14.37 -20.87
C MET A 67 2.06 -15.01 -21.32
N THR A 68 1.10 -15.23 -20.40
CA THR A 68 -0.09 -16.06 -20.64
C THR A 68 -1.40 -15.28 -20.66
N SER A 69 -1.42 -14.00 -20.26
CA SER A 69 -2.63 -13.20 -20.20
C SER A 69 -2.43 -11.76 -20.70
N LYS A 70 -3.53 -11.05 -21.00
CA LYS A 70 -3.52 -9.62 -21.33
C LYS A 70 -3.34 -8.72 -20.12
N ARG A 71 -3.35 -9.28 -18.90
CA ARG A 71 -3.16 -8.55 -17.65
C ARG A 71 -1.77 -7.96 -17.55
N LYS A 72 -1.68 -6.72 -17.10
CA LYS A 72 -0.41 -6.03 -16.88
C LYS A 72 0.07 -6.29 -15.46
N VAL A 73 1.30 -6.73 -15.30
CA VAL A 73 1.97 -6.84 -13.99
C VAL A 73 3.13 -5.85 -13.98
N ILE A 74 3.07 -4.88 -13.08
CA ILE A 74 4.10 -3.87 -12.88
C ILE A 74 4.75 -4.15 -11.52
N MET A 75 6.04 -4.41 -11.57
CA MET A 75 6.89 -4.59 -10.40
C MET A 75 7.94 -3.49 -10.44
N GLN A 76 7.86 -2.57 -9.51
CA GLN A 76 8.81 -1.46 -9.46
C GLN A 76 9.23 -1.18 -8.03
N VAL A 77 10.52 -1.09 -7.82
CA VAL A 77 11.09 -0.57 -6.58
C VAL A 77 11.17 0.95 -6.73
N SER A 78 10.63 1.67 -5.76
CA SER A 78 10.71 3.12 -5.73
C SER A 78 12.17 3.57 -5.52
N ASN A 79 12.61 4.52 -6.31
CA ASN A 79 13.88 5.22 -6.13
C ASN A 79 13.58 6.73 -6.00
N PRO A 80 13.14 7.18 -4.82
CA PRO A 80 12.67 8.55 -4.63
C PRO A 80 13.80 9.56 -4.82
N THR A 81 13.47 10.67 -5.47
CA THR A 81 14.36 11.80 -5.72
C THR A 81 13.94 13.01 -4.88
N ALA A 82 14.79 14.03 -4.77
CA ALA A 82 14.42 15.30 -4.14
C ALA A 82 13.21 15.96 -4.84
N GLY A 83 13.11 15.82 -6.17
CA GLY A 83 11.97 16.33 -6.93
C GLY A 83 10.63 15.65 -6.56
N ASP A 84 10.66 14.35 -6.25
CA ASP A 84 9.46 13.64 -5.79
C ASP A 84 8.99 14.15 -4.42
N LEU A 85 9.94 14.47 -3.52
CA LEU A 85 9.62 15.08 -2.22
C LEU A 85 9.04 16.47 -2.37
N ASP A 86 9.57 17.30 -3.26
CA ASP A 86 9.03 18.63 -3.57
C ASP A 86 7.62 18.53 -4.17
N TYR A 87 7.38 17.56 -5.04
CA TYR A 87 6.06 17.29 -5.59
C TYR A 87 5.05 16.91 -4.50
N LEU A 88 5.42 15.98 -3.60
CA LEU A 88 4.58 15.58 -2.47
C LEU A 88 4.30 16.75 -1.53
N ARG A 89 5.31 17.58 -1.24
CA ARG A 89 5.12 18.81 -0.47
C ARG A 89 4.07 19.72 -1.10
N GLY A 90 4.17 19.95 -2.42
CA GLY A 90 3.19 20.74 -3.14
C GLY A 90 1.77 20.18 -3.08
N LEU A 91 1.59 18.86 -3.11
CA LEU A 91 0.28 18.22 -2.92
C LEU A 91 -0.28 18.48 -1.52
N ILE A 92 0.56 18.41 -0.49
CA ILE A 92 0.15 18.67 0.90
C ILE A 92 -0.24 20.14 1.07
N GLU A 93 0.56 21.06 0.55
CA GLU A 93 0.30 22.52 0.63
C GLU A 93 -1.02 22.91 -0.06
N ARG A 94 -1.40 22.23 -1.14
CA ARG A 94 -2.69 22.44 -1.83
C ARG A 94 -3.86 21.65 -1.21
N GLY A 95 -3.62 20.88 -0.15
CA GLY A 95 -4.65 20.06 0.48
C GLY A 95 -5.09 18.83 -0.35
N GLU A 96 -4.38 18.52 -1.42
CA GLU A 96 -4.65 17.36 -2.30
C GLU A 96 -4.12 16.04 -1.72
N LEU A 97 -3.15 16.13 -0.80
CA LEU A 97 -2.62 15.00 -0.06
C LEU A 97 -2.71 15.27 1.43
N ARG A 98 -3.38 14.39 2.16
CA ARG A 98 -3.49 14.47 3.62
C ARG A 98 -2.60 13.44 4.29
N THR A 99 -1.68 13.91 5.13
CA THR A 99 -0.86 13.04 5.97
C THR A 99 -1.68 12.54 7.16
N VAL A 100 -1.75 11.22 7.32
CA VAL A 100 -2.37 10.60 8.49
C VAL A 100 -1.31 10.37 9.55
N ILE A 101 -1.44 11.04 10.69
CA ILE A 101 -0.60 10.85 11.87
C ILE A 101 -1.35 9.96 12.84
N ASP A 102 -0.78 8.80 13.15
CA ASP A 102 -1.32 7.86 14.12
C ASP A 102 -0.94 8.27 15.53
N ARG A 103 0.37 8.48 15.77
CA ARG A 103 0.92 8.85 17.10
C ARG A 103 2.10 9.79 16.98
N THR A 104 2.26 10.58 18.04
CA THR A 104 3.43 11.43 18.22
C THR A 104 4.15 11.01 19.50
N TYR A 105 5.47 10.89 19.45
CA TYR A 105 6.34 10.59 20.61
C TYR A 105 7.40 11.66 20.75
N PRO A 106 7.75 12.08 21.97
CA PRO A 106 8.96 12.89 22.19
C PRO A 106 10.22 12.03 21.93
N LEU A 107 11.33 12.68 21.64
CA LEU A 107 12.59 11.99 21.29
C LEU A 107 13.05 11.00 22.38
N GLU A 108 12.83 11.32 23.65
CA GLU A 108 13.18 10.48 24.79
C GLU A 108 12.44 9.13 24.79
N GLN A 109 11.32 9.05 24.06
CA GLN A 109 10.51 7.83 23.93
C GLN A 109 10.76 7.09 22.62
N ILE A 110 11.87 7.34 21.93
CA ILE A 110 12.20 6.75 20.63
C ILE A 110 12.14 5.21 20.66
N VAL A 111 12.56 4.58 21.75
CA VAL A 111 12.54 3.12 21.92
C VAL A 111 11.09 2.60 21.92
N ALA A 112 10.19 3.26 22.64
CA ALA A 112 8.77 2.90 22.66
C ALA A 112 8.12 3.10 21.29
N ALA A 113 8.50 4.17 20.58
CA ALA A 113 8.05 4.44 19.21
C ALA A 113 8.45 3.31 18.24
N HIS A 114 9.71 2.83 18.32
CA HIS A 114 10.19 1.70 17.51
C HIS A 114 9.41 0.42 17.82
N HIS A 115 9.25 0.05 19.08
CA HIS A 115 8.47 -1.12 19.47
C HIS A 115 7.03 -1.06 18.94
N TYR A 116 6.40 0.11 18.99
CA TYR A 116 5.06 0.28 18.43
C TYR A 116 5.05 0.06 16.92
N VAL A 117 6.00 0.58 16.18
CA VAL A 117 6.10 0.35 14.72
C VAL A 117 6.34 -1.12 14.40
N GLU A 118 7.24 -1.77 15.11
CA GLU A 118 7.59 -3.19 14.93
C GLU A 118 6.43 -4.14 15.25
N SER A 119 5.52 -3.74 16.14
CA SER A 119 4.32 -4.52 16.45
C SER A 119 3.36 -4.65 15.25
N GLY A 120 3.53 -3.83 14.21
CA GLY A 120 2.64 -3.78 13.05
C GLY A 120 1.26 -3.16 13.32
N ALA A 121 1.03 -2.61 14.50
CA ALA A 121 -0.25 -2.01 14.88
C ALA A 121 -0.46 -0.58 14.33
N LYS A 122 0.56 0.02 13.74
CA LYS A 122 0.56 1.39 13.23
C LYS A 122 -0.49 1.61 12.13
N GLN A 123 -1.32 2.64 12.29
CA GLN A 123 -2.38 3.04 11.35
C GLN A 123 -2.14 4.46 10.81
N GLY A 124 -1.04 4.72 10.18
CA GLY A 124 -0.65 6.03 9.69
C GLY A 124 0.84 6.28 9.92
N ASN A 125 1.25 7.54 9.91
CA ASN A 125 2.62 7.94 10.19
C ASN A 125 2.84 8.14 11.70
N LEU A 126 4.02 7.80 12.16
CA LEU A 126 4.47 8.09 13.51
C LEU A 126 5.41 9.30 13.46
N VAL A 127 5.21 10.25 14.33
CA VAL A 127 6.00 11.49 14.39
C VAL A 127 6.82 11.51 15.67
N ILE A 128 8.10 11.86 15.56
CA ILE A 128 8.97 12.15 16.70
C ILE A 128 9.12 13.66 16.80
N THR A 129 8.79 14.21 17.97
CA THR A 129 9.06 15.63 18.27
C THR A 129 10.42 15.78 18.87
N VAL A 130 11.18 16.73 18.35
CA VAL A 130 12.49 17.15 18.86
C VAL A 130 12.33 18.54 19.41
N ALA A 131 12.60 18.74 20.70
CA ALA A 131 12.53 20.05 21.36
C ALA A 131 13.75 20.90 20.99
#